data_9e961ed7157f4387e728428c1bf4a5b6
#
_entry.id   9e961ed7157f4387e728428c1bf4a5b6
#
_cell.length_a   1.000
_cell.length_b   1.000
_cell.length_c   1.000
_cell.angle_alpha   90.00
_cell.angle_beta   90.00
_cell.angle_gamma   90.00
#
_symmetry.space_group_name_H-M   'P 1'
#
loop_
_entity.id
_entity.type
_entity.pdbx_description
1 polymer ?
#
loop_
_entity_poly.entity_id
_entity_poly.type
_entity_poly.pdbx_seq_one_letter_code
_entity_poly.pdbx_strand_id
1 'polypeptide(L)'
;MHRRLTRIALTAGLTSTALLVAASSATADTVTMGSTLANDFDNGFSSAPTVSVQLKFDPGTSPNPVVSPANGLITGWKVKSADDGAIYTLKVLRPNSPVSLAVATNSNFKAITSVQAPGAVPAGTAVASPTGAIFSYPASLPISKGDYVGLLTGGAVDDLPQHTTNGLTQNLIANNFSGDPADGASADLLTDEQHDLLLQATVQFCNVPVLKKLKTKPAKQALKAHDCLPKVKKSRTKKDKFKGKVLKQKTPAGTTAPPGTVVPIVIGTKK
;
A
#
# COMPACT_ATOMS: atom_id res chain seq x y z
N MET A 1 44.11 44.06 -64.28
CA MET A 1 42.78 43.92 -63.60
C MET A 1 42.53 42.47 -63.36
N HIS A 2 42.79 41.96 -62.12
CA HIS A 2 42.60 40.57 -61.74
C HIS A 2 41.44 40.49 -60.75
N ARG A 3 40.33 39.88 -61.17
CA ARG A 3 39.22 39.58 -60.28
C ARG A 3 39.49 38.22 -59.56
N ARG A 4 39.62 38.27 -58.28
CA ARG A 4 39.66 37.08 -57.39
C ARG A 4 38.23 36.67 -57.11
N LEU A 5 37.89 35.42 -57.46
CA LEU A 5 36.65 34.73 -57.06
C LEU A 5 36.84 34.07 -55.71
N THR A 6 36.12 34.52 -54.70
CA THR A 6 36.08 33.94 -53.40
C THR A 6 35.04 32.80 -53.36
N ARG A 7 35.47 31.57 -53.16
CA ARG A 7 34.58 30.40 -52.95
C ARG A 7 34.14 30.36 -51.49
N ILE A 8 32.84 30.48 -51.26
CA ILE A 8 32.20 30.26 -49.94
C ILE A 8 31.87 28.77 -49.83
N ALA A 9 32.53 28.09 -48.91
CA ALA A 9 32.19 26.70 -48.56
C ALA A 9 31.06 26.70 -47.54
N LEU A 10 29.90 26.16 -47.95
CA LEU A 10 28.73 25.95 -47.08
C LEU A 10 28.89 24.62 -46.36
N THR A 11 29.28 24.65 -45.09
CA THR A 11 29.29 23.44 -44.20
C THR A 11 27.91 23.22 -43.65
N ALA A 12 27.22 22.21 -44.18
CA ALA A 12 25.94 21.72 -43.63
C ALA A 12 26.21 20.91 -42.38
N GLY A 13 25.96 21.50 -41.21
CA GLY A 13 26.00 20.78 -39.91
C GLY A 13 24.75 19.93 -39.74
N LEU A 14 24.89 18.60 -39.80
CA LEU A 14 23.86 17.66 -39.36
C LEU A 14 23.77 17.67 -37.83
N THR A 15 22.80 18.35 -37.28
CA THR A 15 22.42 18.25 -35.89
C THR A 15 21.56 16.99 -35.69
N SER A 16 22.18 15.91 -35.24
CA SER A 16 21.46 14.69 -34.80
C SER A 16 20.75 14.98 -33.47
N THR A 17 19.45 15.28 -33.55
CA THR A 17 18.58 15.32 -32.38
C THR A 17 18.39 13.89 -31.83
N ALA A 18 19.15 13.54 -30.83
CA ALA A 18 18.91 12.31 -30.04
C ALA A 18 17.57 12.48 -29.30
N LEU A 19 16.51 11.79 -29.74
CA LEU A 19 15.29 11.61 -28.98
C LEU A 19 15.64 10.80 -27.73
N LEU A 20 15.80 11.46 -26.59
CA LEU A 20 15.76 10.82 -25.29
C LEU A 20 14.32 10.32 -25.07
N VAL A 21 14.09 9.04 -25.36
CA VAL A 21 12.91 8.34 -24.88
C VAL A 21 13.08 8.20 -23.37
N ALA A 22 12.48 9.12 -22.63
CA ALA A 22 12.34 8.97 -21.19
C ALA A 22 11.60 7.65 -20.93
N ALA A 23 12.32 6.65 -20.45
CA ALA A 23 11.73 5.46 -19.90
C ALA A 23 10.93 5.90 -18.67
N SER A 24 9.61 6.08 -18.82
CA SER A 24 8.72 6.24 -17.69
C SER A 24 8.89 4.99 -16.84
N SER A 25 9.52 5.14 -15.68
CA SER A 25 9.55 4.11 -14.66
C SER A 25 8.09 3.79 -14.32
N ALA A 26 7.67 2.57 -14.62
CA ALA A 26 6.37 2.07 -14.22
C ALA A 26 6.33 2.13 -12.69
N THR A 27 5.50 3.02 -12.14
CA THR A 27 5.23 3.05 -10.71
C THR A 27 4.23 1.95 -10.41
N ALA A 28 4.60 1.10 -9.46
CA ALA A 28 3.70 0.10 -8.91
C ALA A 28 2.40 0.75 -8.43
N ASP A 29 1.27 0.06 -8.61
CA ASP A 29 0.02 0.50 -8.01
C ASP A 29 0.12 0.35 -6.50
N THR A 30 0.04 1.47 -5.78
CA THR A 30 0.13 1.52 -4.32
C THR A 30 -1.06 2.26 -3.74
N VAL A 31 -1.43 1.90 -2.52
CA VAL A 31 -2.35 2.65 -1.69
C VAL A 31 -1.77 2.79 -0.29
N THR A 32 -1.94 3.97 0.27
CA THR A 32 -1.63 4.23 1.67
C THR A 32 -2.89 4.01 2.50
N MET A 33 -2.79 3.26 3.59
CA MET A 33 -3.88 2.97 4.53
C MET A 33 -3.58 3.60 5.89
N GLY A 34 -4.64 3.92 6.64
CA GLY A 34 -4.52 4.39 8.01
C GLY A 34 -4.34 5.90 8.14
N SER A 35 -3.72 6.36 9.21
CA SER A 35 -3.53 7.77 9.54
C SER A 35 -2.65 8.50 8.52
N THR A 36 -2.85 9.80 8.39
CA THR A 36 -1.90 10.69 7.68
C THR A 36 -0.63 10.94 8.47
N LEU A 37 -0.62 10.62 9.77
CA LEU A 37 0.44 10.93 10.74
C LEU A 37 0.68 12.44 10.92
N ALA A 38 -0.28 13.26 10.51
CA ALA A 38 -0.21 14.73 10.65
C ALA A 38 -0.49 15.19 12.09
N ASN A 39 -1.37 14.46 12.79
CA ASN A 39 -1.73 14.77 14.16
C ASN A 39 -0.56 14.52 15.12
N ASP A 40 -0.54 15.28 16.21
CA ASP A 40 0.45 15.09 17.28
C ASP A 40 0.16 13.80 18.07
N PHE A 41 1.20 13.26 18.67
CA PHE A 41 1.07 12.14 19.58
C PHE A 41 0.54 12.63 20.93
N ASP A 42 -0.60 12.12 21.33
CA ASP A 42 -1.13 12.30 22.68
C ASP A 42 -0.84 11.01 23.45
N ASN A 43 -0.24 11.12 24.57
CA ASN A 43 0.09 9.97 25.40
C ASN A 43 -1.12 9.04 25.58
N GLY A 44 -1.13 7.92 24.87
CA GLY A 44 -2.16 6.89 24.91
C GLY A 44 -1.81 5.86 25.98
N PHE A 45 -2.68 5.69 26.95
CA PHE A 45 -2.49 4.73 28.02
C PHE A 45 -2.55 3.28 27.52
N SER A 46 -1.49 2.50 27.77
CA SER A 46 -1.52 1.04 27.65
C SER A 46 -0.82 0.39 28.84
N SER A 47 -1.55 -0.35 29.64
CA SER A 47 -1.01 -1.09 30.80
C SER A 47 -0.69 -2.56 30.52
N ALA A 48 -0.91 -3.04 29.29
CA ALA A 48 -0.69 -4.42 28.86
C ALA A 48 -0.47 -4.47 27.35
N PRO A 49 0.04 -5.57 26.79
CA PRO A 49 0.06 -5.75 25.34
C PRO A 49 -1.33 -5.50 24.75
N THR A 50 -1.45 -4.48 23.91
CA THR A 50 -2.72 -4.04 23.33
C THR A 50 -2.66 -4.09 21.82
N VAL A 51 -3.65 -4.72 21.19
CA VAL A 51 -3.85 -4.62 19.74
C VAL A 51 -4.90 -3.56 19.46
N SER A 52 -4.56 -2.59 18.64
CA SER A 52 -5.45 -1.51 18.24
C SER A 52 -5.60 -1.46 16.73
N VAL A 53 -6.78 -1.10 16.25
CA VAL A 53 -7.11 -0.95 14.83
C VAL A 53 -7.98 0.27 14.61
N GLN A 54 -7.67 1.07 13.58
CA GLN A 54 -8.57 2.14 13.16
C GLN A 54 -9.75 1.56 12.41
N LEU A 55 -10.97 1.83 12.87
CA LEU A 55 -12.22 1.38 12.24
C LEU A 55 -12.78 2.40 11.28
N LYS A 56 -12.67 3.69 11.60
CA LYS A 56 -13.23 4.79 10.84
C LYS A 56 -12.48 6.09 11.15
N PHE A 57 -12.42 6.97 10.17
CA PHE A 57 -12.06 8.38 10.35
C PHE A 57 -13.27 9.26 10.13
N ASP A 58 -13.35 10.37 10.85
CA ASP A 58 -14.27 11.46 10.52
C ASP A 58 -13.94 12.03 9.14
N PRO A 59 -14.94 12.51 8.40
CA PRO A 59 -14.72 13.18 7.12
C PRO A 59 -13.71 14.32 7.24
N GLY A 60 -12.64 14.27 6.45
CA GLY A 60 -11.58 15.29 6.45
C GLY A 60 -10.39 15.02 7.36
N THR A 61 -10.45 14.04 8.28
CA THR A 61 -9.30 13.69 9.16
C THR A 61 -8.24 12.92 8.42
N SER A 62 -8.63 11.93 7.63
CA SER A 62 -7.71 11.19 6.77
C SER A 62 -8.39 10.82 5.45
N PRO A 63 -7.73 11.05 4.29
CA PRO A 63 -8.18 10.56 2.99
C PRO A 63 -7.87 9.07 2.79
N ASN A 64 -7.09 8.47 3.68
CA ASN A 64 -6.62 7.10 3.54
C ASN A 64 -7.72 6.11 3.96
N PRO A 65 -7.90 4.99 3.26
CA PRO A 65 -8.81 3.95 3.68
C PRO A 65 -8.29 3.26 4.96
N VAL A 66 -9.20 2.87 5.84
CA VAL A 66 -8.91 2.01 7.01
C VAL A 66 -8.94 0.53 6.63
N VAL A 67 -9.71 0.20 5.57
CA VAL A 67 -9.89 -1.15 5.03
C VAL A 67 -9.10 -1.29 3.74
N SER A 68 -8.38 -2.38 3.56
CA SER A 68 -7.64 -2.63 2.31
C SER A 68 -8.59 -2.67 1.11
N PRO A 69 -8.42 -1.79 0.11
CA PRO A 69 -9.25 -1.78 -1.09
C PRO A 69 -8.86 -2.87 -2.09
N ALA A 70 -7.71 -3.54 -1.88
CA ALA A 70 -7.11 -4.46 -2.83
C ALA A 70 -6.48 -5.68 -2.15
N ASN A 71 -6.37 -6.79 -2.90
CA ASN A 71 -5.47 -7.87 -2.54
C ASN A 71 -4.05 -7.46 -2.90
N GLY A 72 -3.11 -7.49 -1.96
CA GLY A 72 -1.79 -6.95 -2.16
C GLY A 72 -0.74 -7.47 -1.19
N LEU A 73 0.32 -6.70 -1.09
CA LEU A 73 1.43 -6.91 -0.17
C LEU A 73 1.70 -5.58 0.55
N ILE A 74 1.71 -5.58 1.87
CA ILE A 74 2.22 -4.45 2.63
C ILE A 74 3.74 -4.45 2.48
N THR A 75 4.29 -3.37 1.91
CA THR A 75 5.73 -3.24 1.64
C THR A 75 6.45 -2.35 2.64
N GLY A 76 5.71 -1.59 3.42
CA GLY A 76 6.23 -0.75 4.48
C GLY A 76 5.12 -0.21 5.36
N TRP A 77 5.50 0.21 6.55
CA TRP A 77 4.59 0.83 7.50
C TRP A 77 5.30 1.89 8.33
N LYS A 78 4.51 2.77 8.92
CA LYS A 78 5.00 3.87 9.75
C LYS A 78 4.14 3.99 10.98
N VAL A 79 4.78 4.37 12.07
CA VAL A 79 4.13 4.73 13.33
C VAL A 79 4.69 6.06 13.80
N LYS A 80 3.84 6.92 14.38
CA LYS A 80 4.29 8.15 15.04
C LYS A 80 4.23 7.93 16.54
N SER A 81 5.36 8.04 17.21
CA SER A 81 5.50 7.76 18.64
C SER A 81 6.40 8.80 19.31
N ALA A 82 6.22 8.96 20.62
CA ALA A 82 7.09 9.74 21.48
C ALA A 82 7.78 8.86 22.55
N ASP A 83 7.62 7.53 22.50
CA ASP A 83 8.12 6.60 23.53
C ASP A 83 9.45 5.99 23.14
N ASP A 84 10.48 6.33 23.91
CA ASP A 84 11.79 5.67 23.80
C ASP A 84 11.71 4.23 24.29
N GLY A 85 12.26 3.32 23.48
CA GLY A 85 12.28 1.90 23.81
C GLY A 85 11.02 1.13 23.42
N ALA A 86 9.99 1.78 22.90
CA ALA A 86 8.76 1.14 22.45
C ALA A 86 9.00 0.09 21.37
N ILE A 87 8.33 -1.05 21.46
CA ILE A 87 8.38 -2.13 20.47
C ILE A 87 7.00 -2.30 19.84
N TYR A 88 6.92 -2.09 18.55
CA TYR A 88 5.68 -2.17 17.79
C TYR A 88 5.66 -3.38 16.88
N THR A 89 4.46 -3.98 16.73
CA THR A 89 4.22 -5.05 15.76
C THR A 89 3.03 -4.67 14.88
N LEU A 90 3.26 -4.60 13.57
CA LEU A 90 2.18 -4.45 12.60
C LEU A 90 1.42 -5.77 12.49
N LYS A 91 0.09 -5.72 12.54
CA LYS A 91 -0.80 -6.87 12.35
C LYS A 91 -1.74 -6.66 11.17
N VAL A 92 -1.99 -7.72 10.43
CA VAL A 92 -3.09 -7.79 9.45
C VAL A 92 -4.26 -8.49 10.13
N LEU A 93 -5.38 -7.79 10.21
CA LEU A 93 -6.57 -8.22 10.94
C LEU A 93 -7.75 -8.38 9.96
N ARG A 94 -8.37 -9.55 10.00
CA ARG A 94 -9.57 -9.85 9.19
C ARG A 94 -10.79 -9.93 10.08
N PRO A 95 -11.87 -9.15 9.80
CA PRO A 95 -13.09 -9.29 10.55
C PRO A 95 -13.74 -10.64 10.27
N ASN A 96 -14.15 -11.37 11.33
CA ASN A 96 -14.90 -12.62 11.23
C ASN A 96 -16.40 -12.39 10.98
N SER A 97 -16.87 -11.16 11.24
CA SER A 97 -18.24 -10.70 11.06
C SER A 97 -18.24 -9.21 10.67
N PRO A 98 -19.36 -8.62 10.25
CA PRO A 98 -19.43 -7.18 10.06
C PRO A 98 -18.95 -6.41 11.28
N VAL A 99 -18.03 -5.45 11.04
CA VAL A 99 -17.45 -4.64 12.12
C VAL A 99 -18.52 -3.70 12.67
N SER A 100 -18.66 -3.67 13.99
CA SER A 100 -19.52 -2.70 14.66
C SER A 100 -18.82 -1.35 14.75
N LEU A 101 -19.53 -0.31 14.36
CA LEU A 101 -19.10 1.08 14.52
C LEU A 101 -19.81 1.78 15.70
N ALA A 102 -20.46 1.01 16.57
CA ALA A 102 -21.05 1.54 17.80
C ALA A 102 -20.03 1.46 18.94
N VAL A 103 -19.90 2.56 19.68
CA VAL A 103 -19.01 2.64 20.85
C VAL A 103 -19.40 1.62 21.91
N ALA A 104 -18.43 1.14 22.66
CA ALA A 104 -18.56 0.09 23.69
C ALA A 104 -19.14 -1.23 23.17
N THR A 105 -18.96 -1.54 21.88
CA THR A 105 -19.30 -2.83 21.28
C THR A 105 -18.07 -3.58 20.83
N ASN A 106 -18.13 -4.92 20.85
CA ASN A 106 -17.05 -5.76 20.39
C ASN A 106 -17.20 -6.07 18.89
N SER A 107 -16.05 -6.07 18.20
CA SER A 107 -15.90 -6.64 16.87
C SER A 107 -14.87 -7.75 16.91
N ASN A 108 -15.20 -8.91 16.32
CA ASN A 108 -14.33 -10.07 16.33
C ASN A 108 -13.41 -10.07 15.10
N PHE A 109 -12.11 -10.08 15.34
CA PHE A 109 -11.08 -10.11 14.31
C PHE A 109 -10.20 -11.35 14.44
N LYS A 110 -9.78 -11.87 13.29
CA LYS A 110 -8.74 -12.89 13.17
C LYS A 110 -7.42 -12.22 12.83
N ALA A 111 -6.37 -12.45 13.62
CA ALA A 111 -5.01 -12.10 13.25
C ALA A 111 -4.55 -13.01 12.10
N ILE A 112 -4.20 -12.43 10.96
CA ILE A 112 -3.81 -13.19 9.74
C ILE A 112 -2.31 -13.40 9.71
N THR A 113 -1.55 -12.34 9.92
CA THR A 113 -0.09 -12.32 9.91
C THR A 113 0.41 -11.07 10.60
N SER A 114 1.65 -11.08 11.04
CA SER A 114 2.27 -9.96 11.74
C SER A 114 3.74 -9.79 11.38
N VAL A 115 4.29 -8.60 11.63
CA VAL A 115 5.72 -8.31 11.59
C VAL A 115 6.08 -7.33 12.68
N GLN A 116 7.01 -7.71 13.53
CA GLN A 116 7.57 -6.82 14.55
C GLN A 116 8.55 -5.84 13.90
N ALA A 117 8.59 -4.62 14.41
CA ALA A 117 9.65 -3.67 14.08
C ALA A 117 11.03 -4.30 14.36
N PRO A 118 12.05 -4.05 13.53
CA PRO A 118 13.37 -4.70 13.68
C PRO A 118 14.14 -4.28 14.94
N GLY A 119 13.59 -3.36 15.73
CA GLY A 119 14.17 -2.91 17.00
C GLY A 119 13.18 -2.00 17.72
N ALA A 120 13.49 -1.70 18.97
CA ALA A 120 12.78 -0.70 19.75
C ALA A 120 13.03 0.71 19.17
N VAL A 121 12.13 1.64 19.48
CA VAL A 121 12.33 3.08 19.21
C VAL A 121 13.64 3.50 19.90
N PRO A 122 14.62 4.07 19.17
CA PRO A 122 15.91 4.41 19.76
C PRO A 122 15.77 5.46 20.85
N ALA A 123 16.47 5.27 21.96
CA ALA A 123 16.46 6.21 23.09
C ALA A 123 16.94 7.60 22.65
N GLY A 124 16.24 8.64 23.11
CA GLY A 124 16.53 10.03 22.77
C GLY A 124 16.08 10.46 21.37
N THR A 125 15.40 9.58 20.61
CA THR A 125 14.82 9.94 19.30
C THR A 125 13.35 10.31 19.41
N ALA A 126 12.69 9.91 20.49
CA ALA A 126 11.37 10.37 20.80
C ALA A 126 11.43 11.86 21.10
N VAL A 127 10.91 12.67 20.20
CA VAL A 127 10.73 14.09 20.44
C VAL A 127 9.69 14.23 21.55
N ALA A 128 10.03 14.91 22.63
CA ALA A 128 9.14 15.09 23.76
C ALA A 128 7.71 15.44 23.31
N SER A 129 6.70 14.70 23.87
CA SER A 129 5.27 15.00 23.68
C SER A 129 5.04 16.54 23.66
N PRO A 130 4.23 17.12 22.74
CA PRO A 130 3.18 16.41 21.99
C PRO A 130 3.53 16.02 20.55
N THR A 131 4.71 16.29 20.05
CA THR A 131 4.97 16.22 18.61
C THR A 131 5.17 14.79 18.09
N GLY A 132 5.88 13.94 18.83
CA GLY A 132 6.25 12.59 18.40
C GLY A 132 7.14 12.54 17.14
N ALA A 133 7.82 11.43 16.92
CA ALA A 133 8.62 11.16 15.73
C ALA A 133 7.99 10.07 14.87
N ILE A 134 8.20 10.12 13.55
CA ILE A 134 7.71 9.10 12.61
C ILE A 134 8.81 8.07 12.38
N PHE A 135 8.53 6.83 12.75
CA PHE A 135 9.37 5.68 12.50
C PHE A 135 8.85 4.90 11.30
N SER A 136 9.75 4.48 10.41
CA SER A 136 9.40 3.78 9.18
C SER A 136 10.07 2.40 9.16
N TYR A 137 9.28 1.38 8.87
CA TYR A 137 9.75 -0.01 8.88
C TYR A 137 9.39 -0.70 7.56
N PRO A 138 10.27 -1.57 7.03
CA PRO A 138 9.93 -2.43 5.91
C PRO A 138 8.96 -3.52 6.36
N ALA A 139 8.17 -4.01 5.41
CA ALA A 139 7.30 -5.17 5.60
C ALA A 139 7.22 -6.02 4.33
N SER A 140 6.74 -7.24 4.48
CA SER A 140 6.40 -8.14 3.38
C SER A 140 5.23 -9.02 3.80
N LEU A 141 4.07 -8.38 4.09
CA LEU A 141 2.90 -9.06 4.63
C LEU A 141 1.78 -9.12 3.58
N PRO A 142 1.23 -10.32 3.29
CA PRO A 142 0.05 -10.42 2.44
C PRO A 142 -1.15 -9.78 3.13
N ILE A 143 -1.93 -9.04 2.34
CA ILE A 143 -3.19 -8.42 2.77
C ILE A 143 -4.26 -8.68 1.72
N SER A 144 -5.47 -8.98 2.14
CA SER A 144 -6.61 -9.15 1.25
C SER A 144 -7.51 -7.92 1.27
N LYS A 145 -8.26 -7.72 0.19
CA LYS A 145 -9.33 -6.73 0.18
C LYS A 145 -10.30 -7.02 1.34
N GLY A 146 -10.58 -6.00 2.13
CA GLY A 146 -11.43 -6.13 3.31
C GLY A 146 -10.68 -6.32 4.64
N ASP A 147 -9.38 -6.59 4.61
CA ASP A 147 -8.56 -6.66 5.81
C ASP A 147 -8.20 -5.25 6.32
N TYR A 148 -7.93 -5.17 7.61
CA TYR A 148 -7.46 -3.99 8.32
C TYR A 148 -5.97 -4.12 8.66
N VAL A 149 -5.34 -3.00 8.94
CA VAL A 149 -4.03 -2.95 9.60
C VAL A 149 -4.22 -2.52 11.05
N GLY A 150 -3.59 -3.24 11.95
CA GLY A 150 -3.58 -2.94 13.38
C GLY A 150 -2.17 -2.85 13.91
N LEU A 151 -2.04 -2.30 15.09
CA LEU A 151 -0.79 -2.15 15.81
C LEU A 151 -0.88 -2.90 17.14
N LEU A 152 0.06 -3.79 17.39
CA LEU A 152 0.31 -4.33 18.72
C LEU A 152 1.38 -3.45 19.38
N THR A 153 1.04 -2.92 20.53
CA THR A 153 1.97 -2.30 21.47
C THR A 153 2.26 -3.32 22.58
N GLY A 154 3.54 -3.52 22.91
CA GLY A 154 3.91 -4.53 23.89
C GLY A 154 5.08 -4.05 24.74
N GLY A 155 4.99 -4.26 26.06
CA GLY A 155 6.03 -3.90 27.01
C GLY A 155 5.51 -3.16 28.24
N ALA A 156 6.40 -2.89 29.18
CA ALA A 156 6.04 -2.22 30.43
C ALA A 156 5.92 -0.67 30.28
N VAL A 157 6.25 -0.13 29.12
CA VAL A 157 6.37 1.32 28.87
C VAL A 157 5.85 1.77 27.49
N ASP A 158 5.22 0.87 26.74
CA ASP A 158 4.78 1.19 25.38
C ASP A 158 3.39 1.81 25.41
N ASP A 159 3.33 3.10 25.19
CA ASP A 159 2.06 3.80 25.01
C ASP A 159 1.49 3.54 23.62
N LEU A 160 0.17 3.45 23.53
CA LEU A 160 -0.53 3.32 22.27
C LEU A 160 -0.34 4.59 21.43
N PRO A 161 0.25 4.51 20.24
CA PRO A 161 0.44 5.68 19.38
C PRO A 161 -0.88 6.21 18.84
N GLN A 162 -1.48 7.11 19.56
CA GLN A 162 -2.78 7.71 19.20
C GLN A 162 -2.79 9.22 19.41
N HIS A 163 -3.78 9.86 18.81
CA HIS A 163 -4.14 11.25 19.00
C HIS A 163 -5.61 11.33 19.41
N THR A 164 -5.90 12.10 20.46
CA THR A 164 -7.26 12.36 20.92
C THR A 164 -7.91 13.44 20.06
N THR A 165 -8.95 13.09 19.34
CA THR A 165 -9.64 13.96 18.39
C THR A 165 -10.88 14.56 19.05
N ASN A 166 -10.70 15.52 19.96
CA ASN A 166 -11.79 16.14 20.70
C ASN A 166 -12.94 16.60 19.81
N GLY A 167 -14.15 16.14 20.10
CA GLY A 167 -15.37 16.47 19.35
C GLY A 167 -15.58 15.69 18.05
N LEU A 168 -14.63 14.85 17.63
CA LEU A 168 -14.75 14.00 16.44
C LEU A 168 -15.19 12.57 16.82
N THR A 169 -16.47 12.41 17.13
CA THR A 169 -17.04 11.16 17.65
C THR A 169 -17.10 10.00 16.65
N GLN A 170 -16.77 10.25 15.37
CA GLN A 170 -16.71 9.21 14.35
C GLN A 170 -15.28 8.73 14.04
N ASN A 171 -14.27 9.31 14.69
CA ASN A 171 -12.94 8.69 14.73
C ASN A 171 -12.98 7.49 15.69
N LEU A 172 -13.08 6.30 15.12
CA LEU A 172 -13.29 5.07 15.87
C LEU A 172 -12.07 4.17 15.77
N ILE A 173 -11.58 3.74 16.92
CA ILE A 173 -10.60 2.64 17.04
C ILE A 173 -11.27 1.46 17.74
N ALA A 174 -10.67 0.29 17.60
CA ALA A 174 -11.03 -0.85 18.46
C ALA A 174 -9.78 -1.45 19.08
N ASN A 175 -9.87 -1.77 20.36
CA ASN A 175 -8.76 -2.18 21.19
C ASN A 175 -9.01 -3.55 21.82
N ASN A 176 -7.98 -4.39 21.88
CA ASN A 176 -7.95 -5.59 22.71
C ASN A 176 -6.87 -5.45 23.77
N PHE A 177 -7.29 -5.24 25.01
CA PHE A 177 -6.41 -5.12 26.18
C PHE A 177 -6.06 -6.49 26.80
N SER A 178 -6.47 -7.59 26.17
CA SER A 178 -6.27 -8.93 26.73
C SER A 178 -4.97 -9.60 26.27
N GLY A 179 -4.18 -8.91 25.46
CA GLY A 179 -2.89 -9.40 24.99
C GLY A 179 -2.77 -9.54 23.47
N ASP A 180 -1.69 -10.19 23.05
CA ASP A 180 -1.36 -10.41 21.63
C ASP A 180 -2.10 -11.65 21.08
N PRO A 181 -3.08 -11.51 20.18
CA PRO A 181 -3.60 -12.66 19.45
C PRO A 181 -2.52 -13.17 18.48
N ALA A 182 -2.06 -14.40 18.69
CA ALA A 182 -1.15 -15.07 17.78
C ALA A 182 -1.74 -15.14 16.36
N ASP A 183 -0.89 -15.19 15.34
CA ASP A 183 -1.32 -15.35 13.94
C ASP A 183 -2.21 -16.60 13.82
N GLY A 184 -3.37 -16.44 13.20
CA GLY A 184 -4.41 -17.45 13.10
C GLY A 184 -5.45 -17.44 14.22
N ALA A 185 -5.19 -16.80 15.36
CA ALA A 185 -6.13 -16.66 16.46
C ALA A 185 -7.13 -15.51 16.22
N SER A 186 -8.26 -15.58 16.92
CA SER A 186 -9.27 -14.52 16.93
C SER A 186 -9.28 -13.81 18.27
N ALA A 187 -9.61 -12.52 18.22
CA ALA A 187 -9.78 -11.67 19.40
C ALA A 187 -10.96 -10.73 19.22
N ASP A 188 -11.60 -10.39 20.33
CA ASP A 188 -12.62 -9.37 20.37
C ASP A 188 -11.95 -8.02 20.69
N LEU A 189 -12.22 -7.03 19.87
CA LEU A 189 -11.74 -5.66 20.02
C LEU A 189 -12.91 -4.77 20.38
N LEU A 190 -12.80 -4.03 21.48
CA LEU A 190 -13.80 -3.10 21.96
C LEU A 190 -13.68 -1.77 21.22
N THR A 191 -14.76 -1.31 20.61
CA THR A 191 -14.81 -0.04 19.90
C THR A 191 -14.82 1.15 20.85
N ASP A 192 -13.94 2.11 20.60
CA ASP A 192 -13.81 3.38 21.31
C ASP A 192 -13.83 4.54 20.31
N GLU A 193 -14.17 5.74 20.77
CA GLU A 193 -14.31 6.94 19.93
C GLU A 193 -13.25 8.01 20.25
N GLN A 194 -13.18 9.03 19.38
CA GLN A 194 -12.31 10.21 19.52
C GLN A 194 -10.81 9.91 19.44
N HIS A 195 -10.42 8.85 18.77
CA HIS A 195 -9.02 8.49 18.62
C HIS A 195 -8.61 8.28 17.17
N ASP A 196 -7.44 8.79 16.83
CA ASP A 196 -6.71 8.52 15.57
C ASP A 196 -5.51 7.64 15.91
N LEU A 197 -5.53 6.38 15.49
CA LEU A 197 -4.37 5.49 15.63
C LEU A 197 -3.29 5.96 14.66
N LEU A 198 -2.17 6.43 15.18
CA LEU A 198 -1.06 7.01 14.42
C LEU A 198 -0.23 5.94 13.70
N LEU A 199 -0.93 5.10 12.93
CA LEU A 199 -0.41 4.01 12.12
C LEU A 199 -0.72 4.24 10.65
N GLN A 200 0.28 4.03 9.79
CA GLN A 200 0.15 4.08 8.34
C GLN A 200 0.80 2.86 7.70
N ALA A 201 0.18 2.26 6.69
CA ALA A 201 0.75 1.16 5.92
C ALA A 201 0.68 1.44 4.42
N THR A 202 1.70 1.01 3.68
CA THR A 202 1.76 1.08 2.21
C THR A 202 1.49 -0.29 1.63
N VAL A 203 0.41 -0.42 0.88
CA VAL A 203 0.02 -1.65 0.18
C VAL A 203 0.35 -1.51 -1.30
N GLN A 204 1.12 -2.45 -1.83
CA GLN A 204 1.46 -2.58 -3.24
C GLN A 204 0.65 -3.73 -3.86
N PHE A 205 0.19 -3.57 -5.08
CA PHE A 205 -0.62 -4.58 -5.76
C PHE A 205 -0.48 -4.57 -7.28
N CYS A 206 -0.70 -5.73 -7.89
CA CYS A 206 -0.92 -5.87 -9.32
C CYS A 206 -2.37 -5.52 -9.63
N ASN A 207 -2.61 -4.46 -10.41
CA ASN A 207 -3.94 -4.12 -10.93
C ASN A 207 -4.01 -4.47 -12.41
N VAL A 208 -4.78 -5.47 -12.76
CA VAL A 208 -4.80 -6.02 -14.12
C VAL A 208 -5.46 -5.03 -15.10
N PRO A 209 -4.71 -4.45 -16.07
CA PRO A 209 -5.26 -3.47 -17.00
C PRO A 209 -6.09 -4.12 -18.13
N VAL A 210 -6.80 -3.31 -18.89
CA VAL A 210 -7.50 -3.75 -20.11
C VAL A 210 -6.49 -4.03 -21.22
N LEU A 211 -6.33 -5.29 -21.63
CA LEU A 211 -5.32 -5.72 -22.60
C LEU A 211 -5.90 -6.15 -23.95
N LYS A 212 -7.21 -6.39 -24.03
CA LYS A 212 -7.87 -6.90 -25.23
C LYS A 212 -7.58 -6.01 -26.45
N LYS A 213 -7.20 -6.61 -27.58
CA LYS A 213 -6.81 -5.94 -28.84
C LYS A 213 -5.45 -5.23 -28.83
N LEU A 214 -4.77 -5.06 -27.72
CA LEU A 214 -3.41 -4.52 -27.70
C LEU A 214 -2.44 -5.44 -28.44
N LYS A 215 -1.41 -4.86 -29.06
CA LYS A 215 -0.25 -5.63 -29.58
C LYS A 215 0.51 -6.28 -28.42
N THR A 216 1.22 -7.36 -28.69
CA THR A 216 1.95 -8.14 -27.68
C THR A 216 2.90 -7.30 -26.82
N LYS A 217 3.71 -6.41 -27.46
CA LYS A 217 4.68 -5.58 -26.72
C LYS A 217 3.98 -4.58 -25.79
N PRO A 218 3.03 -3.75 -26.26
CA PRO A 218 2.25 -2.87 -25.36
C PRO A 218 1.52 -3.60 -24.25
N ALA A 219 0.93 -4.78 -24.53
CA ALA A 219 0.22 -5.56 -23.50
C ALA A 219 1.17 -6.04 -22.38
N LYS A 220 2.38 -6.49 -22.74
CA LYS A 220 3.39 -6.87 -21.75
C LYS A 220 3.89 -5.65 -20.95
N GLN A 221 4.08 -4.51 -21.60
CA GLN A 221 4.48 -3.27 -20.93
C GLN A 221 3.39 -2.78 -19.97
N ALA A 222 2.12 -2.79 -20.40
CA ALA A 222 1.00 -2.43 -19.53
C ALA A 222 0.93 -3.30 -18.27
N LEU A 223 1.08 -4.64 -18.39
CA LEU A 223 1.11 -5.51 -17.23
C LEU A 223 2.28 -5.19 -16.29
N LYS A 224 3.48 -4.99 -16.83
CA LYS A 224 4.65 -4.64 -16.01
C LYS A 224 4.51 -3.29 -15.32
N ALA A 225 3.84 -2.32 -15.97
CA ALA A 225 3.56 -1.00 -15.39
C ALA A 225 2.64 -1.06 -14.16
N HIS A 226 1.89 -2.14 -14.01
CA HIS A 226 0.98 -2.40 -12.89
C HIS A 226 1.46 -3.57 -12.01
N ASP A 227 2.75 -3.81 -11.94
CA ASP A 227 3.38 -4.91 -11.16
C ASP A 227 2.82 -6.31 -11.41
N CYS A 228 2.30 -6.54 -12.60
CA CYS A 228 1.83 -7.84 -13.03
C CYS A 228 2.84 -8.52 -13.98
N LEU A 229 2.99 -9.84 -13.89
CA LEU A 229 3.86 -10.62 -14.76
C LEU A 229 3.08 -11.21 -15.96
N PRO A 230 3.45 -10.91 -17.21
CA PRO A 230 2.76 -11.45 -18.37
C PRO A 230 3.13 -12.91 -18.63
N LYS A 231 2.15 -13.82 -18.72
CA LYS A 231 2.31 -15.19 -19.25
C LYS A 231 1.62 -15.32 -20.61
N VAL A 232 2.42 -15.39 -21.67
CA VAL A 232 1.91 -15.42 -23.03
C VAL A 232 1.62 -16.85 -23.48
N LYS A 233 0.37 -17.11 -23.92
CA LYS A 233 0.02 -18.31 -24.70
C LYS A 233 -0.29 -17.88 -26.14
N LYS A 234 0.15 -18.67 -27.11
CA LYS A 234 -0.14 -18.43 -28.54
C LYS A 234 -1.37 -19.23 -28.95
N SER A 235 -2.22 -18.65 -29.81
CA SER A 235 -3.37 -19.31 -30.40
C SER A 235 -3.46 -18.96 -31.90
N ARG A 236 -3.70 -19.95 -32.74
CA ARG A 236 -3.87 -19.73 -34.19
C ARG A 236 -5.14 -18.91 -34.45
N THR A 237 -5.06 -17.94 -35.35
CA THR A 237 -6.20 -17.14 -35.79
C THR A 237 -6.30 -17.14 -37.34
N LYS A 238 -7.52 -17.26 -37.85
CA LYS A 238 -7.84 -17.15 -39.29
C LYS A 238 -7.94 -15.68 -39.74
N LYS A 239 -8.09 -14.72 -38.79
CA LYS A 239 -8.29 -13.31 -39.10
C LYS A 239 -6.99 -12.53 -38.91
N ASP A 240 -6.38 -12.05 -40.00
CA ASP A 240 -5.10 -11.34 -39.98
C ASP A 240 -5.10 -10.10 -39.07
N LYS A 241 -6.25 -9.42 -38.94
CA LYS A 241 -6.40 -8.25 -38.04
C LYS A 241 -6.13 -8.55 -36.55
N PHE A 242 -6.11 -9.80 -36.16
CA PHE A 242 -5.82 -10.23 -34.78
C PHE A 242 -4.41 -10.82 -34.58
N LYS A 243 -3.63 -10.95 -35.66
CA LYS A 243 -2.23 -11.40 -35.58
C LYS A 243 -1.40 -10.47 -34.72
N GLY A 244 -0.67 -11.03 -33.75
CA GLY A 244 0.18 -10.28 -32.81
C GLY A 244 -0.59 -9.47 -31.75
N LYS A 245 -1.92 -9.65 -31.64
CA LYS A 245 -2.76 -8.95 -30.68
C LYS A 245 -3.30 -9.89 -29.60
N VAL A 246 -3.63 -9.34 -28.44
CA VAL A 246 -4.32 -10.05 -27.35
C VAL A 246 -5.74 -10.41 -27.79
N LEU A 247 -5.99 -11.71 -27.95
CA LEU A 247 -7.30 -12.28 -28.25
C LEU A 247 -8.16 -12.43 -27.00
N LYS A 248 -7.52 -12.95 -25.95
CA LYS A 248 -8.18 -13.25 -24.66
C LYS A 248 -7.26 -12.91 -23.51
N GLN A 249 -7.81 -12.23 -22.55
CA GLN A 249 -7.26 -11.98 -21.23
C GLN A 249 -8.00 -12.92 -20.27
N LYS A 250 -7.27 -13.78 -19.56
CA LYS A 250 -7.91 -14.77 -18.68
C LYS A 250 -8.29 -14.17 -17.33
N THR A 251 -7.44 -13.30 -16.80
CA THR A 251 -7.75 -12.54 -15.57
C THR A 251 -8.50 -11.27 -15.97
N PRO A 252 -9.67 -10.99 -15.43
CA PRO A 252 -10.44 -9.78 -15.75
C PRO A 252 -9.64 -8.51 -15.50
N ALA A 253 -9.91 -7.45 -16.27
CA ALA A 253 -9.39 -6.13 -15.98
C ALA A 253 -9.99 -5.61 -14.66
N GLY A 254 -9.22 -4.83 -13.89
CA GLY A 254 -9.59 -4.35 -12.56
C GLY A 254 -9.40 -5.38 -11.43
N THR A 255 -8.98 -6.63 -11.75
CA THR A 255 -8.61 -7.59 -10.70
C THR A 255 -7.35 -7.10 -10.00
N THR A 256 -7.39 -7.01 -8.67
CA THR A 256 -6.23 -6.75 -7.82
C THR A 256 -5.68 -8.05 -7.24
N ALA A 257 -4.35 -8.13 -7.16
CA ALA A 257 -3.64 -9.31 -6.65
C ALA A 257 -2.27 -8.89 -6.08
N PRO A 258 -1.56 -9.72 -5.32
CA PRO A 258 -0.21 -9.39 -4.88
C PRO A 258 0.72 -9.02 -6.05
N PRO A 259 1.70 -8.12 -5.84
CA PRO A 259 2.67 -7.74 -6.87
C PRO A 259 3.39 -8.98 -7.42
N GLY A 260 3.75 -8.95 -8.70
CA GLY A 260 4.36 -10.10 -9.36
C GLY A 260 3.37 -11.21 -9.76
N THR A 261 2.06 -11.03 -9.54
CA THR A 261 1.05 -12.02 -9.97
C THR A 261 1.10 -12.26 -11.47
N VAL A 262 1.11 -13.53 -11.83
CA VAL A 262 1.18 -13.96 -13.24
C VAL A 262 -0.18 -13.83 -13.92
N VAL A 263 -0.27 -12.98 -14.94
CA VAL A 263 -1.48 -12.75 -15.75
C VAL A 263 -1.39 -13.45 -17.10
N PRO A 264 -2.18 -14.51 -17.35
CA PRO A 264 -2.16 -15.21 -18.62
C PRO A 264 -2.90 -14.44 -19.71
N ILE A 265 -2.24 -14.20 -20.84
CA ILE A 265 -2.81 -13.58 -22.04
C ILE A 265 -2.65 -14.51 -23.25
N VAL A 266 -3.64 -14.53 -24.13
CA VAL A 266 -3.61 -15.32 -25.36
C VAL A 266 -3.39 -14.39 -26.53
N ILE A 267 -2.34 -14.63 -27.31
CA ILE A 267 -1.95 -13.84 -28.48
C ILE A 267 -2.26 -14.60 -29.78
N GLY A 268 -2.84 -13.90 -30.74
CA GLY A 268 -3.10 -14.45 -32.08
C GLY A 268 -1.81 -14.69 -32.87
N THR A 269 -1.67 -15.87 -33.45
CA THR A 269 -0.58 -16.20 -34.40
C THR A 269 -1.16 -16.57 -35.75
N LYS A 270 -0.39 -16.45 -36.84
CA LYS A 270 -0.80 -16.93 -38.16
C LYS A 270 -1.03 -18.44 -38.10
N LYS A 271 -2.06 -18.93 -38.87
CA LYS A 271 -2.27 -20.37 -39.08
C LYS A 271 -1.15 -20.93 -39.98
#